data_d626a2de43227499f0494d991f30d43b
#
_entry.id   d626a2de43227499f0494d991f30d43b
#
_cell.length_a   1.000
_cell.length_b   1.000
_cell.length_c   1.000
_cell.angle_alpha   90.00
_cell.angle_beta   90.00
_cell.angle_gamma   90.00
#
_symmetry.space_group_name_H-M   'P 1'
#
loop_
_entity.id
_entity.type
_entity.pdbx_description
1 polymer ?
#
loop_
_entity_poly.entity_id
_entity_poly.type
_entity_poly.pdbx_seq_one_letter_code
_entity_poly.pdbx_strand_id
1 'polypeptide(L)'
;MALGAAVAVLLTFAAAPSAAASTPGAYLGDLTWPEAEARLQAAPLVVLAFAPAAKEHGPHLPLNADAKVAEYLCARAVEALPVIVAPPIAHGWLPAFRAFPGTEVDDPAVFIKYVAAVARSLVRAGARRIVFLNTSISKAGGLPLSIVARDLRADAGVPTLVVSWDDLENDAYRGLQTQERGGHADEIETSIHLFLQPALVRMDRAVTDYGRPRAPGYPGYEPGLFSRDRRDPAYSDSGVYGDPKRATAEKGKLALAILTGEWLKALRGFSEAPLGAGLR
;
A
#
# COMPACT_ATOMS: atom_id res chain seq x y z
N MET A 1 -39.61 13.01 -73.84
CA MET A 1 -39.93 13.05 -72.38
C MET A 1 -39.22 11.92 -71.72
N ALA A 2 -38.12 12.21 -71.03
CA ALA A 2 -37.36 11.17 -70.26
C ALA A 2 -37.47 11.55 -68.76
N LEU A 3 -38.10 10.70 -67.98
CA LEU A 3 -38.16 10.78 -66.52
C LEU A 3 -36.83 10.26 -65.94
N GLY A 4 -36.09 11.17 -65.27
CA GLY A 4 -34.95 10.79 -64.45
C GLY A 4 -35.41 10.34 -63.07
N ALA A 5 -35.08 9.12 -62.69
CA ALA A 5 -35.29 8.61 -61.33
C ALA A 5 -34.09 8.97 -60.43
N ALA A 6 -34.33 9.75 -59.42
CA ALA A 6 -33.32 10.05 -58.40
C ALA A 6 -33.29 8.94 -57.36
N VAL A 7 -32.17 8.27 -57.19
CA VAL A 7 -31.92 7.27 -56.13
C VAL A 7 -31.37 8.02 -54.90
N ALA A 8 -32.14 8.08 -53.82
CA ALA A 8 -31.69 8.60 -52.56
C ALA A 8 -30.95 7.48 -51.79
N VAL A 9 -29.64 7.65 -51.60
CA VAL A 9 -28.85 6.78 -50.74
C VAL A 9 -28.98 7.23 -49.29
N LEU A 10 -29.69 6.49 -48.49
CA LEU A 10 -29.76 6.68 -47.03
C LEU A 10 -28.49 6.11 -46.38
N LEU A 11 -27.57 6.98 -45.99
CA LEU A 11 -26.45 6.64 -45.15
C LEU A 11 -26.92 6.49 -43.69
N THR A 12 -27.07 5.26 -43.23
CA THR A 12 -27.26 4.94 -41.82
C THR A 12 -25.93 5.05 -41.08
N PHE A 13 -25.75 6.12 -40.30
CA PHE A 13 -24.67 6.23 -39.35
C PHE A 13 -24.96 5.27 -38.19
N ALA A 14 -24.26 4.14 -38.13
CA ALA A 14 -24.20 3.31 -36.95
C ALA A 14 -23.46 4.13 -35.86
N ALA A 15 -24.17 4.53 -34.81
CA ALA A 15 -23.54 5.11 -33.64
C ALA A 15 -22.56 4.09 -33.05
N ALA A 16 -21.29 4.44 -32.97
CA ALA A 16 -20.29 3.66 -32.25
C ALA A 16 -20.77 3.47 -30.80
N PRO A 17 -20.61 2.26 -30.21
CA PRO A 17 -20.98 2.06 -28.84
C PRO A 17 -20.20 3.05 -27.97
N SER A 18 -20.92 3.88 -27.23
CA SER A 18 -20.33 4.74 -26.19
C SER A 18 -19.55 3.84 -25.24
N ALA A 19 -18.27 4.12 -25.07
CA ALA A 19 -17.48 3.46 -24.05
C ALA A 19 -18.23 3.60 -22.73
N ALA A 20 -18.75 2.50 -22.19
CA ALA A 20 -19.45 2.50 -20.92
C ALA A 20 -18.51 3.16 -19.90
N ALA A 21 -18.93 4.27 -19.31
CA ALA A 21 -18.15 4.94 -18.28
C ALA A 21 -17.83 3.92 -17.21
N SER A 22 -16.54 3.65 -16.97
CA SER A 22 -16.11 2.70 -15.96
C SER A 22 -16.66 3.15 -14.62
N THR A 23 -17.34 2.27 -13.91
CA THR A 23 -17.84 2.56 -12.56
C THR A 23 -16.65 2.98 -11.69
N PRO A 24 -16.65 4.16 -11.05
CA PRO A 24 -15.54 4.61 -10.20
C PRO A 24 -15.33 3.62 -9.05
N GLY A 25 -14.12 3.60 -8.49
CA GLY A 25 -13.83 2.83 -7.28
C GLY A 25 -14.72 3.23 -6.10
N ALA A 26 -14.69 2.44 -5.03
CA ALA A 26 -15.42 2.76 -3.80
C ALA A 26 -14.71 2.21 -2.56
N TYR A 27 -14.94 2.85 -1.44
CA TYR A 27 -14.65 2.26 -0.14
C TYR A 27 -15.80 1.35 0.27
N LEU A 28 -15.47 0.14 0.68
CA LEU A 28 -16.49 -0.84 1.10
C LEU A 28 -17.33 -0.35 2.29
N GLY A 29 -16.70 0.40 3.21
CA GLY A 29 -17.37 0.95 4.38
C GLY A 29 -18.38 2.06 4.10
N ASP A 30 -18.33 2.68 2.93
CA ASP A 30 -19.23 3.77 2.52
C ASP A 30 -20.48 3.24 1.80
N LEU A 31 -20.54 1.92 1.56
CA LEU A 31 -21.65 1.27 0.85
C LEU A 31 -22.64 0.65 1.83
N THR A 32 -23.91 0.70 1.47
CA THR A 32 -24.91 -0.14 2.09
C THR A 32 -24.68 -1.61 1.71
N TRP A 33 -25.21 -2.58 2.47
CA TRP A 33 -24.95 -3.99 2.18
C TRP A 33 -25.41 -4.45 0.78
N PRO A 34 -26.56 -3.98 0.21
CA PRO A 34 -26.93 -4.34 -1.17
C PRO A 34 -25.99 -3.74 -2.21
N GLU A 35 -25.53 -2.50 -2.01
CA GLU A 35 -24.53 -1.86 -2.87
C GLU A 35 -23.20 -2.59 -2.81
N ALA A 36 -22.75 -2.96 -1.60
CA ALA A 36 -21.52 -3.72 -1.40
C ALA A 36 -21.58 -5.07 -2.13
N GLU A 37 -22.68 -5.80 -2.03
CA GLU A 37 -22.90 -7.07 -2.73
C GLU A 37 -22.79 -6.86 -4.25
N ALA A 38 -23.55 -5.92 -4.81
CA ALA A 38 -23.54 -5.63 -6.24
C ALA A 38 -22.14 -5.21 -6.73
N ARG A 39 -21.44 -4.39 -5.95
CA ARG A 39 -20.10 -3.89 -6.30
C ARG A 39 -19.03 -4.98 -6.22
N LEU A 40 -19.08 -5.85 -5.21
CA LEU A 40 -18.14 -6.97 -5.08
C LEU A 40 -18.34 -8.03 -6.17
N GLN A 41 -19.59 -8.22 -6.63
CA GLN A 41 -19.87 -9.10 -7.77
C GLN A 41 -19.38 -8.51 -9.10
N ALA A 42 -19.45 -7.19 -9.27
CA ALA A 42 -19.05 -6.50 -10.50
C ALA A 42 -17.56 -6.12 -10.52
N ALA A 43 -16.97 -5.78 -9.38
CA ALA A 43 -15.58 -5.36 -9.28
C ALA A 43 -14.64 -6.55 -9.13
N PRO A 44 -13.74 -6.79 -10.08
CA PRO A 44 -12.85 -7.93 -10.01
C PRO A 44 -11.72 -7.76 -8.97
N LEU A 45 -11.45 -6.54 -8.50
CA LEU A 45 -10.28 -6.20 -7.69
C LEU A 45 -10.67 -5.57 -6.35
N VAL A 46 -10.22 -6.18 -5.26
CA VAL A 46 -10.35 -5.66 -3.89
C VAL A 46 -8.96 -5.34 -3.34
N VAL A 47 -8.80 -4.14 -2.80
CA VAL A 47 -7.60 -3.70 -2.07
C VAL A 47 -7.84 -3.88 -0.57
N LEU A 48 -6.96 -4.62 0.09
CA LEU A 48 -6.91 -4.77 1.54
C LEU A 48 -5.56 -4.25 2.04
N ALA A 49 -5.57 -3.03 2.62
CA ALA A 49 -4.35 -2.42 3.11
C ALA A 49 -3.98 -2.96 4.51
N PHE A 50 -2.72 -3.36 4.68
CA PHE A 50 -2.08 -3.45 5.98
C PHE A 50 -1.42 -2.11 6.26
N ALA A 51 -2.00 -1.37 7.17
CA ALA A 51 -1.67 0.03 7.46
C ALA A 51 -1.73 0.26 8.98
N PRO A 52 -0.66 -0.06 9.72
CA PRO A 52 -0.62 0.11 11.16
C PRO A 52 -1.07 1.51 11.57
N ALA A 53 -2.09 1.56 12.43
CA ALA A 53 -2.68 2.82 12.86
C ALA A 53 -1.84 3.54 13.92
N ALA A 54 -0.96 2.80 14.62
CA ALA A 54 -0.02 3.36 15.56
C ALA A 54 1.26 2.51 15.58
N LYS A 55 2.26 2.94 14.82
CA LYS A 55 3.62 2.39 14.78
C LYS A 55 4.61 3.53 15.01
N GLU A 56 5.70 3.23 15.69
CA GLU A 56 6.78 4.18 15.92
C GLU A 56 7.39 4.68 14.61
N HIS A 57 7.65 6.00 14.51
CA HIS A 57 8.30 6.70 13.39
C HIS A 57 9.19 7.83 13.89
N GLY A 58 10.10 7.52 14.80
CA GLY A 58 10.95 8.52 15.43
C GLY A 58 10.18 9.47 16.36
N PRO A 59 10.89 10.37 17.05
CA PRO A 59 10.27 11.27 18.02
C PRO A 59 9.49 12.42 17.37
N HIS A 60 9.56 12.57 16.05
CA HIS A 60 9.06 13.71 15.31
C HIS A 60 7.85 13.42 14.42
N LEU A 61 7.59 12.17 14.06
CA LEU A 61 6.43 11.79 13.28
C LEU A 61 5.33 11.20 14.16
N PRO A 62 4.05 11.37 13.79
CA PRO A 62 2.96 10.74 14.51
C PRO A 62 2.93 9.23 14.24
N LEU A 63 2.38 8.47 15.17
CA LEU A 63 2.31 7.00 15.08
C LEU A 63 1.45 6.50 13.89
N ASN A 64 0.57 7.34 13.33
CA ASN A 64 -0.32 6.97 12.22
C ASN A 64 0.31 7.13 10.83
N ALA A 65 1.62 7.24 10.74
CA ALA A 65 2.32 7.53 9.49
C ALA A 65 1.96 6.53 8.38
N ASP A 66 2.13 5.22 8.61
CA ASP A 66 1.78 4.18 7.64
C ASP A 66 0.32 4.26 7.18
N ALA A 67 -0.61 4.49 8.13
CA ALA A 67 -2.02 4.59 7.83
C ALA A 67 -2.36 5.77 6.92
N LYS A 68 -1.66 6.91 7.08
CA LYS A 68 -1.87 8.09 6.23
C LYS A 68 -1.37 7.89 4.81
N VAL A 69 -0.28 7.17 4.63
CA VAL A 69 0.20 6.81 3.29
C VAL A 69 -0.77 5.82 2.61
N ALA A 70 -1.24 4.80 3.34
CA ALA A 70 -2.23 3.87 2.82
C ALA A 70 -3.54 4.58 2.42
N GLU A 71 -4.03 5.49 3.26
CA GLU A 71 -5.21 6.31 2.99
C GLU A 71 -5.04 7.10 1.67
N TYR A 72 -3.89 7.75 1.50
CA TYR A 72 -3.58 8.51 0.30
C TYR A 72 -3.55 7.62 -0.95
N LEU A 73 -2.82 6.49 -0.92
CA LEU A 73 -2.70 5.58 -2.06
C LEU A 73 -4.05 4.92 -2.41
N CYS A 74 -4.83 4.53 -1.41
CA CYS A 74 -6.18 3.98 -1.61
C CYS A 74 -7.12 5.01 -2.24
N ALA A 75 -7.06 6.28 -1.82
CA ALA A 75 -7.86 7.35 -2.43
C ALA A 75 -7.52 7.52 -3.93
N ARG A 76 -6.23 7.51 -4.28
CA ARG A 76 -5.81 7.57 -5.68
C ARG A 76 -6.28 6.37 -6.50
N ALA A 77 -6.30 5.18 -5.88
CA ALA A 77 -6.83 3.98 -6.54
C ALA A 77 -8.34 4.08 -6.80
N VAL A 78 -9.11 4.52 -5.81
CA VAL A 78 -10.58 4.72 -5.94
C VAL A 78 -10.92 5.75 -7.03
N GLU A 79 -10.14 6.83 -7.12
CA GLU A 79 -10.34 7.87 -8.14
C GLU A 79 -10.03 7.37 -9.56
N ALA A 80 -9.01 6.52 -9.71
CA ALA A 80 -8.45 6.17 -11.01
C ALA A 80 -8.94 4.81 -11.57
N LEU A 81 -9.49 3.93 -10.74
CA LEU A 81 -9.76 2.53 -11.11
C LEU A 81 -11.06 2.01 -10.45
N PRO A 82 -11.75 1.03 -11.08
CA PRO A 82 -12.96 0.41 -10.52
C PRO A 82 -12.60 -0.62 -9.43
N VAL A 83 -11.92 -0.20 -8.39
CA VAL A 83 -11.52 -1.04 -7.26
C VAL A 83 -12.46 -0.89 -6.07
N ILE A 84 -12.52 -1.90 -5.22
CA ILE A 84 -13.12 -1.80 -3.89
C ILE A 84 -12.00 -1.77 -2.87
N VAL A 85 -11.96 -0.73 -2.05
CA VAL A 85 -11.04 -0.64 -0.91
C VAL A 85 -11.75 -1.12 0.34
N ALA A 86 -11.28 -2.22 0.91
CA ALA A 86 -11.79 -2.76 2.17
C ALA A 86 -11.25 -1.95 3.37
N PRO A 87 -11.91 -1.98 4.54
CA PRO A 87 -11.36 -1.41 5.76
C PRO A 87 -9.94 -1.93 6.02
N PRO A 88 -8.99 -1.07 6.39
CA PRO A 88 -7.60 -1.46 6.54
C PRO A 88 -7.38 -2.35 7.78
N ILE A 89 -6.35 -3.16 7.73
CA ILE A 89 -5.83 -3.89 8.89
C ILE A 89 -4.90 -2.96 9.64
N ALA A 90 -5.38 -2.47 10.79
CA ALA A 90 -4.74 -1.41 11.56
C ALA A 90 -3.77 -1.92 12.65
N HIS A 91 -3.84 -3.20 13.00
CA HIS A 91 -2.96 -3.86 13.94
C HIS A 91 -2.18 -4.94 13.22
N GLY A 92 -0.89 -5.11 13.54
CA GLY A 92 -0.04 -6.06 12.85
C GLY A 92 1.10 -6.62 13.67
N TRP A 93 1.73 -7.63 13.15
CA TRP A 93 2.96 -8.15 13.72
C TRP A 93 4.13 -7.24 13.28
N LEU A 94 4.66 -6.51 14.25
CA LEU A 94 5.66 -5.47 14.07
C LEU A 94 6.85 -5.64 15.03
N PRO A 95 7.54 -6.79 15.01
CA PRO A 95 8.53 -7.16 16.03
C PRO A 95 9.68 -6.16 16.14
N ALA A 96 9.99 -5.43 15.06
CA ALA A 96 11.00 -4.39 15.04
C ALA A 96 10.68 -3.21 15.97
N PHE A 97 9.41 -2.97 16.27
CA PHE A 97 8.94 -1.82 17.04
C PHE A 97 8.39 -2.16 18.42
N ARG A 98 8.47 -3.41 18.83
CA ARG A 98 7.98 -3.91 20.12
C ARG A 98 8.46 -3.10 21.32
N ALA A 99 9.63 -2.50 21.24
CA ALA A 99 10.19 -1.68 22.30
C ALA A 99 9.55 -0.28 22.43
N PHE A 100 8.70 0.09 21.49
CA PHE A 100 8.01 1.39 21.44
C PHE A 100 6.51 1.21 21.61
N PRO A 101 5.80 2.20 22.17
CA PRO A 101 4.34 2.18 22.22
C PRO A 101 3.74 2.11 20.81
N GLY A 102 2.73 1.25 20.61
CA GLY A 102 2.06 1.14 19.32
C GLY A 102 1.02 0.03 19.27
N THR A 103 0.47 -0.21 18.08
CA THR A 103 -0.49 -1.27 17.80
C THR A 103 0.22 -2.50 17.26
N GLU A 104 0.64 -3.40 18.12
CA GLU A 104 1.29 -4.65 17.75
C GLU A 104 0.40 -5.85 18.06
N VAL A 105 0.45 -6.85 17.18
CA VAL A 105 -0.02 -8.21 17.44
C VAL A 105 1.21 -9.03 17.77
N ASP A 106 1.32 -9.50 19.00
CA ASP A 106 2.51 -10.13 19.57
C ASP A 106 2.89 -11.46 18.90
N ASP A 107 1.89 -12.20 18.44
CA ASP A 107 2.04 -13.52 17.80
C ASP A 107 1.81 -13.43 16.28
N PRO A 108 2.82 -13.73 15.44
CA PRO A 108 2.67 -13.74 13.99
C PRO A 108 1.62 -14.74 13.50
N ALA A 109 1.41 -15.85 14.21
CA ALA A 109 0.41 -16.84 13.81
C ALA A 109 -1.02 -16.31 14.02
N VAL A 110 -1.25 -15.50 15.05
CA VAL A 110 -2.52 -14.79 15.27
C VAL A 110 -2.74 -13.77 14.19
N PHE A 111 -1.73 -12.99 13.82
CA PHE A 111 -1.81 -12.02 12.76
C PHE A 111 -2.15 -12.66 11.40
N ILE A 112 -1.43 -13.74 11.02
CA ILE A 112 -1.69 -14.49 9.79
C ILE A 112 -3.15 -15.01 9.76
N LYS A 113 -3.63 -15.61 10.86
CA LYS A 113 -5.00 -16.12 10.95
C LYS A 113 -6.04 -15.00 10.83
N TYR A 114 -5.79 -13.85 11.45
CA TYR A 114 -6.67 -12.69 11.37
C TYR A 114 -6.77 -12.16 9.93
N VAL A 115 -5.64 -11.88 9.28
CA VAL A 115 -5.59 -11.41 7.89
C VAL A 115 -6.28 -12.41 6.96
N ALA A 116 -6.00 -13.71 7.12
CA ALA A 116 -6.63 -14.75 6.32
C ALA A 116 -8.14 -14.81 6.52
N ALA A 117 -8.63 -14.64 7.76
CA ALA A 117 -10.06 -14.63 8.04
C ALA A 117 -10.76 -13.43 7.38
N VAL A 118 -10.17 -12.24 7.44
CA VAL A 118 -10.67 -11.03 6.77
C VAL A 118 -10.70 -11.25 5.25
N ALA A 119 -9.61 -11.69 4.65
CA ALA A 119 -9.53 -11.91 3.21
C ALA A 119 -10.51 -12.97 2.72
N ARG A 120 -10.66 -14.10 3.45
CA ARG A 120 -11.67 -15.13 3.14
C ARG A 120 -13.11 -14.60 3.23
N SER A 121 -13.39 -13.64 4.12
CA SER A 121 -14.72 -13.04 4.17
C SER A 121 -15.03 -12.22 2.92
N LEU A 122 -14.04 -11.47 2.40
CA LEU A 122 -14.14 -10.74 1.14
C LEU A 122 -14.35 -11.69 -0.06
N VAL A 123 -13.64 -12.81 -0.08
CA VAL A 123 -13.83 -13.85 -1.11
C VAL A 123 -15.25 -14.42 -1.07
N ARG A 124 -15.78 -14.77 0.12
CA ARG A 124 -17.18 -15.22 0.26
C ARG A 124 -18.19 -14.17 -0.19
N ALA A 125 -17.88 -12.89 -0.01
CA ALA A 125 -18.71 -11.78 -0.46
C ALA A 125 -18.62 -11.49 -1.97
N GLY A 126 -17.72 -12.17 -2.70
CA GLY A 126 -17.64 -12.06 -4.16
C GLY A 126 -16.31 -11.50 -4.69
N ALA A 127 -15.34 -11.15 -3.86
CA ALA A 127 -14.03 -10.71 -4.33
C ALA A 127 -13.35 -11.80 -5.18
N ARG A 128 -12.94 -11.44 -6.39
CA ARG A 128 -12.30 -12.36 -7.34
C ARG A 128 -10.81 -12.18 -7.47
N ARG A 129 -10.29 -11.06 -6.99
CA ARG A 129 -8.86 -10.74 -6.88
C ARG A 129 -8.65 -9.91 -5.64
N ILE A 130 -7.58 -10.16 -4.91
CA ILE A 130 -7.21 -9.37 -3.73
C ILE A 130 -5.79 -8.86 -3.89
N VAL A 131 -5.60 -7.55 -3.69
CA VAL A 131 -4.30 -6.92 -3.53
C VAL A 131 -4.13 -6.54 -2.08
N PHE A 132 -3.06 -7.05 -1.48
CA PHE A 132 -2.59 -6.57 -0.18
C PHE A 132 -1.62 -5.40 -0.42
N LEU A 133 -1.99 -4.22 0.07
CA LEU A 133 -1.09 -3.06 0.11
C LEU A 133 -0.41 -3.02 1.47
N ASN A 134 0.90 -3.11 1.50
CA ASN A 134 1.69 -3.01 2.74
C ASN A 134 2.46 -1.68 2.75
N THR A 135 2.00 -0.73 3.55
CA THR A 135 2.68 0.57 3.75
C THR A 135 3.62 0.59 4.94
N SER A 136 3.79 -0.54 5.61
CA SER A 136 4.73 -0.72 6.71
C SER A 136 6.06 -1.30 6.21
N ILE A 137 6.92 -1.73 7.13
CA ILE A 137 8.20 -2.35 6.77
C ILE A 137 7.96 -3.59 5.91
N SER A 138 8.54 -3.59 4.72
CA SER A 138 8.30 -4.58 3.68
C SER A 138 8.56 -6.01 4.13
N LYS A 139 9.67 -6.26 4.83
CA LYS A 139 10.04 -7.62 5.20
C LYS A 139 9.24 -8.18 6.35
N ALA A 140 9.02 -7.41 7.42
CA ALA A 140 8.27 -7.88 8.58
C ALA A 140 6.76 -7.97 8.30
N GLY A 141 6.17 -6.95 7.64
CA GLY A 141 4.76 -6.95 7.26
C GLY A 141 4.46 -7.80 6.03
N GLY A 142 5.37 -7.83 5.05
CA GLY A 142 5.18 -8.53 3.78
C GLY A 142 5.18 -10.06 3.88
N LEU A 143 5.98 -10.66 4.76
CA LEU A 143 6.05 -12.12 4.88
C LEU A 143 4.71 -12.74 5.35
N PRO A 144 4.06 -12.28 6.42
CA PRO A 144 2.74 -12.77 6.80
C PRO A 144 1.68 -12.60 5.70
N LEU A 145 1.68 -11.46 5.00
CA LEU A 145 0.76 -11.20 3.89
C LEU A 145 1.02 -12.15 2.71
N SER A 146 2.28 -12.45 2.43
CA SER A 146 2.67 -13.38 1.36
C SER A 146 2.23 -14.82 1.66
N ILE A 147 2.28 -15.24 2.94
CA ILE A 147 1.75 -16.53 3.37
C ILE A 147 0.24 -16.59 3.12
N VAL A 148 -0.51 -15.58 3.57
CA VAL A 148 -1.96 -15.50 3.36
C VAL A 148 -2.30 -15.45 1.87
N ALA A 149 -1.56 -14.69 1.08
CA ALA A 149 -1.77 -14.60 -0.37
C ALA A 149 -1.56 -15.94 -1.06
N ARG A 150 -0.51 -16.70 -0.69
CA ARG A 150 -0.27 -18.05 -1.20
C ARG A 150 -1.41 -19.00 -0.83
N ASP A 151 -1.84 -19.00 0.43
CA ASP A 151 -2.88 -19.90 0.92
C ASP A 151 -4.24 -19.60 0.27
N LEU A 152 -4.60 -18.32 0.09
CA LEU A 152 -5.83 -17.94 -0.64
C LEU A 152 -5.82 -18.44 -2.08
N ARG A 153 -4.67 -18.39 -2.75
CA ARG A 153 -4.55 -18.94 -4.12
C ARG A 153 -4.69 -20.46 -4.12
N ALA A 154 -4.04 -21.13 -3.19
CA ALA A 154 -4.04 -22.59 -3.10
C ALA A 154 -5.43 -23.14 -2.71
N ASP A 155 -6.07 -22.55 -1.70
CA ASP A 155 -7.30 -23.06 -1.11
C ASP A 155 -8.56 -22.60 -1.85
N ALA A 156 -8.57 -21.36 -2.36
CA ALA A 156 -9.76 -20.74 -2.94
C ALA A 156 -9.60 -20.38 -4.43
N GLY A 157 -8.44 -20.61 -5.03
CA GLY A 157 -8.17 -20.27 -6.43
C GLY A 157 -8.22 -18.76 -6.71
N VAL A 158 -8.18 -17.90 -5.69
CA VAL A 158 -8.30 -16.46 -5.84
C VAL A 158 -6.93 -15.85 -6.12
N PRO A 159 -6.71 -15.22 -7.28
CA PRO A 159 -5.49 -14.49 -7.54
C PRO A 159 -5.25 -13.41 -6.49
N THR A 160 -4.02 -13.37 -5.98
CA THR A 160 -3.59 -12.41 -4.97
C THR A 160 -2.26 -11.79 -5.34
N LEU A 161 -2.10 -10.51 -5.01
CA LEU A 161 -0.84 -9.77 -5.15
C LEU A 161 -0.53 -9.10 -3.81
N VAL A 162 0.72 -9.14 -3.40
CA VAL A 162 1.22 -8.32 -2.28
C VAL A 162 2.09 -7.23 -2.89
N VAL A 163 1.78 -5.98 -2.56
CA VAL A 163 2.54 -4.80 -2.95
C VAL A 163 3.02 -4.12 -1.69
N SER A 164 4.30 -4.15 -1.46
CA SER A 164 4.95 -3.48 -0.34
C SER A 164 5.57 -2.16 -0.77
N TRP A 165 5.96 -1.34 0.18
CA TRP A 165 6.60 -0.05 -0.08
C TRP A 165 7.76 -0.17 -1.06
N ASP A 166 8.68 -1.12 -0.85
CA ASP A 166 9.87 -1.31 -1.70
C ASP A 166 9.51 -1.63 -3.16
N ASP A 167 8.35 -2.26 -3.41
CA ASP A 167 7.87 -2.55 -4.77
C ASP A 167 7.41 -1.29 -5.51
N LEU A 168 7.15 -0.20 -4.79
CA LEU A 168 6.73 1.09 -5.34
C LEU A 168 7.89 2.06 -5.55
N GLU A 169 9.06 1.74 -5.03
CA GLU A 169 10.27 2.55 -5.20
C GLU A 169 10.92 2.27 -6.56
N ASN A 170 11.21 3.33 -7.28
CA ASN A 170 12.00 3.28 -8.50
C ASN A 170 13.24 4.18 -8.39
N ASP A 171 14.03 4.28 -9.46
CA ASP A 171 15.25 5.09 -9.44
C ASP A 171 14.97 6.57 -9.22
N ALA A 172 13.83 7.09 -9.71
CA ALA A 172 13.43 8.46 -9.48
C ALA A 172 13.10 8.72 -8.00
N TYR A 173 12.44 7.76 -7.32
CA TYR A 173 12.20 7.83 -5.89
C TYR A 173 13.51 7.82 -5.10
N ARG A 174 14.39 6.87 -5.39
CA ARG A 174 15.71 6.79 -4.74
C ARG A 174 16.56 8.04 -4.98
N GLY A 175 16.43 8.66 -6.14
CA GLY A 175 17.11 9.91 -6.50
C GLY A 175 16.64 11.16 -5.71
N LEU A 176 15.52 11.09 -4.98
CA LEU A 176 15.08 12.18 -4.10
C LEU A 176 15.89 12.24 -2.79
N GLN A 177 16.50 11.14 -2.39
CA GLN A 177 17.25 11.06 -1.13
C GLN A 177 18.59 11.80 -1.24
N THR A 178 18.88 12.61 -0.23
CA THR A 178 20.17 13.30 -0.07
C THR A 178 20.91 12.90 1.20
N GLN A 179 20.25 12.08 2.04
CA GLN A 179 20.86 11.46 3.22
C GLN A 179 21.86 10.36 2.81
N GLU A 180 22.79 10.01 3.71
CA GLU A 180 23.80 8.98 3.46
C GLU A 180 23.17 7.58 3.29
N ARG A 181 22.22 7.26 4.13
CA ARG A 181 21.39 6.04 4.15
C ARG A 181 20.15 6.26 4.97
N GLY A 182 19.15 5.41 4.83
CA GLY A 182 17.90 5.57 5.56
C GLY A 182 16.99 4.36 5.40
N GLY A 183 15.74 4.54 5.77
CA GLY A 183 14.69 3.53 5.62
C GLY A 183 13.67 3.51 6.75
N HIS A 184 13.79 4.40 7.76
CA HIS A 184 12.75 4.54 8.77
C HIS A 184 12.76 5.91 9.45
N ALA A 185 11.61 6.57 9.48
CA ALA A 185 11.43 7.92 10.01
C ALA A 185 12.50 8.89 9.47
N ASP A 186 12.89 8.68 8.24
CA ASP A 186 14.02 9.26 7.56
C ASP A 186 13.66 10.52 6.76
N GLU A 187 14.55 10.93 5.87
CA GLU A 187 14.36 12.09 5.00
C GLU A 187 13.08 11.99 4.17
N ILE A 188 12.81 10.83 3.53
CA ILE A 188 11.69 10.70 2.61
C ILE A 188 10.37 10.47 3.35
N GLU A 189 10.33 9.58 4.34
CA GLU A 189 9.12 9.40 5.16
C GLU A 189 8.72 10.73 5.83
N THR A 190 9.68 11.45 6.40
CA THR A 190 9.41 12.77 7.00
C THR A 190 8.91 13.77 5.96
N SER A 191 9.50 13.79 4.76
CA SER A 191 9.04 14.65 3.67
C SER A 191 7.58 14.37 3.28
N ILE A 192 7.20 13.10 3.18
CA ILE A 192 5.84 12.67 2.89
C ILE A 192 4.88 13.21 3.95
N HIS A 193 5.23 13.14 5.24
CA HIS A 193 4.37 13.62 6.31
C HIS A 193 4.35 15.15 6.46
N LEU A 194 5.42 15.83 6.08
CA LEU A 194 5.39 17.30 5.92
C LEU A 194 4.41 17.73 4.84
N PHE A 195 4.18 16.90 3.82
CA PHE A 195 3.17 17.18 2.80
C PHE A 195 1.76 16.74 3.24
N LEU A 196 1.59 15.53 3.78
CA LEU A 196 0.26 14.96 4.09
C LEU A 196 -0.37 15.55 5.37
N GLN A 197 0.42 15.78 6.42
CA GLN A 197 -0.06 16.16 7.74
C GLN A 197 0.94 17.06 8.51
N PRO A 198 1.34 18.21 7.94
CA PRO A 198 2.41 19.06 8.50
C PRO A 198 2.16 19.47 9.95
N ALA A 199 0.89 19.66 10.34
CA ALA A 199 0.52 20.06 11.70
C ALA A 199 0.87 19.01 12.78
N LEU A 200 1.06 17.73 12.38
CA LEU A 200 1.41 16.66 13.30
C LEU A 200 2.91 16.33 13.32
N VAL A 201 3.69 16.88 12.40
CA VAL A 201 5.14 16.69 12.36
C VAL A 201 5.83 17.64 13.35
N ARG A 202 6.74 17.10 14.14
CA ARG A 202 7.49 17.84 15.18
C ARG A 202 8.96 17.95 14.78
N MET A 203 9.28 18.81 13.80
CA MET A 203 10.65 18.96 13.30
C MET A 203 11.64 19.41 14.36
N ASP A 204 11.19 20.09 15.40
CA ASP A 204 11.98 20.43 16.59
C ASP A 204 12.49 19.21 17.36
N ARG A 205 11.88 18.04 17.16
CA ARG A 205 12.27 16.77 17.77
C ARG A 205 13.00 15.84 16.80
N ALA A 206 13.18 16.24 15.55
CA ALA A 206 13.85 15.43 14.55
C ALA A 206 15.35 15.23 14.89
N VAL A 207 15.77 13.97 14.87
CA VAL A 207 17.16 13.59 15.15
C VAL A 207 17.72 12.81 13.97
N THR A 208 18.98 13.10 13.62
CA THR A 208 19.73 12.28 12.67
C THR A 208 20.25 11.06 13.43
N ASP A 209 19.89 9.86 12.99
CA ASP A 209 20.37 8.62 13.58
C ASP A 209 20.53 7.56 12.49
N TYR A 210 21.75 7.10 12.30
CA TYR A 210 22.09 6.05 11.35
C TYR A 210 22.28 4.68 12.01
N GLY A 211 21.88 4.57 13.29
CA GLY A 211 22.10 3.37 14.08
C GLY A 211 23.59 3.11 14.34
N ARG A 212 23.87 1.98 14.97
CA ARG A 212 25.25 1.57 15.20
C ARG A 212 25.88 1.01 13.93
N PRO A 213 27.19 1.22 13.71
CA PRO A 213 27.91 0.53 12.66
C PRO A 213 27.76 -0.98 12.83
N ARG A 214 27.44 -1.69 11.75
CA ARG A 214 27.33 -3.15 11.76
C ARG A 214 28.72 -3.75 11.92
N ALA A 215 28.83 -4.78 12.77
CA ALA A 215 29.99 -5.66 12.75
C ALA A 215 30.05 -6.39 11.39
N PRO A 216 31.18 -6.37 10.67
CA PRO A 216 31.33 -7.12 9.44
C PRO A 216 31.02 -8.61 9.68
N GLY A 217 30.18 -9.21 8.85
CA GLY A 217 29.90 -10.64 8.91
C GLY A 217 28.78 -11.07 9.86
N TYR A 218 27.97 -10.17 10.42
CA TYR A 218 26.78 -10.56 11.18
C TYR A 218 25.64 -10.95 10.20
N PRO A 219 25.39 -12.25 10.01
CA PRO A 219 24.33 -12.69 9.10
C PRO A 219 22.96 -12.44 9.73
N GLY A 220 22.04 -11.87 8.96
CA GLY A 220 20.62 -11.79 9.34
C GLY A 220 20.19 -10.52 10.07
N TYR A 221 21.05 -9.52 10.21
CA TYR A 221 20.60 -8.22 10.68
C TYR A 221 19.85 -7.48 9.55
N GLU A 222 18.55 -7.42 9.69
CA GLU A 222 17.68 -6.62 8.83
C GLU A 222 17.70 -5.17 9.31
N PRO A 223 17.94 -4.18 8.42
CA PRO A 223 17.63 -2.80 8.75
C PRO A 223 16.17 -2.68 9.17
N GLY A 224 15.91 -2.00 10.28
CA GLY A 224 14.55 -1.84 10.78
C GLY A 224 14.15 -2.75 11.92
N LEU A 225 15.07 -3.53 12.49
CA LEU A 225 14.89 -4.08 13.82
C LEU A 225 15.46 -3.08 14.82
N PHE A 226 14.60 -2.50 15.66
CA PHE A 226 14.99 -1.55 16.69
C PHE A 226 14.81 -2.17 18.07
N SER A 227 15.83 -2.01 18.93
CA SER A 227 15.77 -2.42 20.32
C SER A 227 16.10 -1.23 21.20
N ARG A 228 15.47 -1.14 22.35
CA ARG A 228 15.85 -0.20 23.42
C ARG A 228 16.76 -0.81 24.46
N ASP A 229 17.16 -2.07 24.32
CA ASP A 229 18.22 -2.65 25.11
C ASP A 229 19.57 -2.19 24.55
N ARG A 230 20.32 -1.44 25.35
CA ARG A 230 21.63 -0.88 24.96
C ARG A 230 22.67 -1.94 24.60
N ARG A 231 22.45 -3.19 24.99
CA ARG A 231 23.33 -4.33 24.67
C ARG A 231 23.02 -4.93 23.31
N ASP A 232 21.83 -4.65 22.76
CA ASP A 232 21.40 -5.19 21.49
C ASP A 232 22.14 -4.46 20.34
N PRO A 233 22.68 -5.17 19.36
CA PRO A 233 23.24 -4.57 18.15
C PRO A 233 22.25 -3.71 17.36
N ALA A 234 20.94 -3.97 17.50
CA ALA A 234 19.85 -3.23 16.89
C ALA A 234 19.39 -2.02 17.73
N TYR A 235 20.14 -1.62 18.75
CA TYR A 235 19.76 -0.54 19.64
C TYR A 235 19.56 0.79 18.90
N SER A 236 18.41 1.42 19.17
CA SER A 236 18.11 2.80 18.80
C SER A 236 17.31 3.46 19.93
N ASP A 237 17.81 4.58 20.44
CA ASP A 237 17.07 5.42 21.39
C ASP A 237 15.95 6.19 20.71
N SER A 238 16.17 6.53 19.43
CA SER A 238 15.27 7.41 18.67
C SER A 238 14.23 6.67 17.82
N GLY A 239 14.52 5.42 17.43
CA GLY A 239 13.74 4.71 16.41
C GLY A 239 14.00 5.20 14.99
N VAL A 240 14.76 6.28 14.79
CA VAL A 240 15.10 6.80 13.46
C VAL A 240 16.22 5.97 12.83
N TYR A 241 16.11 5.76 11.50
CA TYR A 241 17.22 5.31 10.68
C TYR A 241 17.32 6.18 9.44
N GLY A 242 18.10 7.26 9.54
CA GLY A 242 18.30 8.26 8.50
C GLY A 242 18.47 9.68 9.01
N ASP A 243 18.22 10.67 8.14
CA ASP A 243 18.35 12.08 8.44
C ASP A 243 17.08 12.88 8.12
N PRO A 244 16.08 12.89 9.01
CA PRO A 244 14.82 13.61 8.80
C PRO A 244 15.00 15.14 8.67
N LYS A 245 16.14 15.71 9.09
CA LYS A 245 16.39 17.15 8.99
C LYS A 245 16.56 17.64 7.55
N ARG A 246 16.76 16.72 6.60
CA ARG A 246 16.82 17.00 5.16
C ARG A 246 15.46 16.99 4.47
N ALA A 247 14.41 16.69 5.23
CA ALA A 247 13.06 16.55 4.69
C ALA A 247 12.46 17.89 4.24
N THR A 248 11.71 17.84 3.15
CA THR A 248 10.90 18.96 2.68
C THR A 248 9.54 18.48 2.17
N ALA A 249 8.50 19.31 2.27
CA ALA A 249 7.17 18.95 1.76
C ALA A 249 7.17 18.72 0.23
N GLU A 250 8.03 19.41 -0.51
CA GLU A 250 8.20 19.25 -1.96
C GLU A 250 8.71 17.87 -2.31
N LYS A 251 9.72 17.37 -1.59
CA LYS A 251 10.19 15.98 -1.75
C LYS A 251 9.07 14.98 -1.46
N GLY A 252 8.31 15.23 -0.39
CA GLY A 252 7.18 14.38 -0.02
C GLY A 252 6.11 14.33 -1.10
N LYS A 253 5.77 15.46 -1.70
CA LYS A 253 4.86 15.54 -2.85
C LYS A 253 5.36 14.73 -4.05
N LEU A 254 6.65 14.87 -4.38
CA LEU A 254 7.26 14.13 -5.49
C LEU A 254 7.32 12.63 -5.20
N ALA A 255 7.72 12.24 -3.99
CA ALA A 255 7.75 10.84 -3.56
C ALA A 255 6.36 10.19 -3.67
N LEU A 256 5.31 10.85 -3.17
CA LEU A 256 3.93 10.35 -3.29
C LEU A 256 3.44 10.27 -4.73
N ALA A 257 3.85 11.19 -5.59
CA ALA A 257 3.51 11.11 -7.01
C ALA A 257 4.12 9.88 -7.69
N ILE A 258 5.38 9.56 -7.36
CA ILE A 258 6.07 8.37 -7.86
C ILE A 258 5.41 7.09 -7.31
N LEU A 259 5.24 6.99 -5.99
CA LEU A 259 4.59 5.85 -5.35
C LEU A 259 3.18 5.61 -5.93
N THR A 260 2.41 6.68 -6.16
CA THR A 260 1.08 6.60 -6.78
C THR A 260 1.15 6.04 -8.20
N GLY A 261 2.11 6.51 -9.00
CA GLY A 261 2.28 6.03 -10.37
C GLY A 261 2.55 4.53 -10.43
N GLU A 262 3.50 4.04 -9.62
CA GLU A 262 3.83 2.61 -9.55
C GLU A 262 2.68 1.80 -8.94
N TRP A 263 2.00 2.32 -7.93
CA TRP A 263 0.79 1.71 -7.35
C TRP A 263 -0.32 1.49 -8.37
N LEU A 264 -0.71 2.52 -9.11
CA LEU A 264 -1.74 2.43 -10.14
C LEU A 264 -1.33 1.50 -11.29
N LYS A 265 -0.06 1.49 -11.65
CA LYS A 265 0.50 0.56 -12.65
C LYS A 265 0.39 -0.89 -12.17
N ALA A 266 0.75 -1.19 -10.92
CA ALA A 266 0.63 -2.52 -10.33
C ALA A 266 -0.84 -2.98 -10.32
N LEU A 267 -1.78 -2.12 -9.92
CA LEU A 267 -3.21 -2.44 -9.91
C LEU A 267 -3.75 -2.73 -11.31
N ARG A 268 -3.43 -1.90 -12.31
CA ARG A 268 -3.84 -2.13 -13.72
C ARG A 268 -3.30 -3.44 -14.24
N GLY A 269 -2.00 -3.66 -14.13
CA GLY A 269 -1.37 -4.90 -14.61
C GLY A 269 -1.98 -6.14 -13.96
N PHE A 270 -2.28 -6.09 -12.66
CA PHE A 270 -2.92 -7.20 -11.97
C PHE A 270 -4.40 -7.38 -12.33
N SER A 271 -5.13 -6.30 -12.61
CA SER A 271 -6.54 -6.37 -13.01
C SER A 271 -6.71 -6.97 -14.41
N GLU A 272 -5.77 -6.72 -15.32
CA GLU A 272 -5.76 -7.18 -16.71
C GLU A 272 -5.23 -8.60 -16.87
N ALA A 273 -4.50 -9.11 -15.89
CA ALA A 273 -3.98 -10.47 -15.93
C ALA A 273 -5.11 -11.50 -16.05
N PRO A 274 -5.03 -12.54 -16.89
CA PRO A 274 -6.06 -13.56 -17.03
C PRO A 274 -6.39 -14.21 -15.67
N LEU A 275 -7.68 -14.40 -15.37
CA LEU A 275 -8.11 -15.24 -14.25
C LEU A 275 -7.67 -16.67 -14.56
N GLY A 276 -6.76 -17.24 -13.82
CA GLY A 276 -6.22 -18.58 -14.07
C GLY A 276 -4.89 -18.61 -14.86
N ALA A 277 -4.28 -17.47 -15.20
CA ALA A 277 -2.86 -17.40 -15.54
C ALA A 277 -2.05 -17.75 -14.26
N GLY A 278 -2.24 -19.00 -13.91
CA GLY A 278 -1.74 -19.60 -12.71
C GLY A 278 -0.24 -19.73 -12.79
N LEU A 279 0.34 -19.74 -11.96
CA LEU A 279 1.39 -20.45 -11.30
C LEU A 279 1.51 -21.87 -11.88
N ARG A 280 2.26 -22.00 -12.92
CA ARG A 280 2.98 -23.21 -13.24
C ARG A 280 4.41 -23.04 -12.72
#